data_f5be8cb6719fe06b8b301f6d62e9c186
#
_entry.id   f5be8cb6719fe06b8b301f6d62e9c186
#
_cell.length_a   1.000
_cell.length_b   1.000
_cell.length_c   1.000
_cell.angle_alpha   90.00
_cell.angle_beta   90.00
_cell.angle_gamma   90.00
#
_symmetry.space_group_name_H-M   'P 1'
#
loop_
_entity.id
_entity.type
_entity.pdbx_description
1 polymer ?
#
loop_
_entity_poly.entity_id
_entity_poly.type
_entity_poly.pdbx_seq_one_letter_code
_entity_poly.pdbx_strand_id
1 'polypeptide(L)'
;MVRLISNIDKLRERVDEFNVFENKDVIKSVTDDMIEYMNKHEDIKALAAPMINRNFRMFAIRFEDGIKFFVNAMFTKQKDLHISIETNPLFKNRTFMIVRNNVIGLAYQDLFGLAGEAEFDGTAGDLIQQMVLLTDGILLDELGVEVFDDFLTASKEEQQEVIDYYLNSLKETSDKLNQEIDENPELKEYKEGMDFLLAAATGEVQIESPKISNRKQKKIDKYLKKLKNIGKNFTKKKKKRK
;
A
#
# COMPACT_ATOMS: atom_id res chain seq x y z
N MET A 1 -4.78 22.36 14.82
CA MET A 1 -4.75 22.28 13.34
C MET A 1 -3.83 21.15 12.94
N VAL A 2 -4.39 20.12 12.35
CA VAL A 2 -3.67 18.94 11.87
C VAL A 2 -2.82 19.29 10.65
N ARG A 3 -1.60 18.76 10.56
CA ARG A 3 -0.67 18.99 9.44
C ARG A 3 0.06 17.71 9.10
N LEU A 4 0.47 17.56 7.84
CA LEU A 4 1.38 16.49 7.44
C LEU A 4 2.72 16.66 8.15
N ILE A 5 3.34 15.50 8.41
CA ILE A 5 4.70 15.46 8.96
C ILE A 5 5.68 16.09 7.96
N SER A 6 6.62 16.87 8.47
CA SER A 6 7.63 17.54 7.63
C SER A 6 8.89 16.69 7.43
N ASN A 7 9.20 15.83 8.39
CA ASN A 7 10.32 14.90 8.30
C ASN A 7 9.79 13.50 7.92
N ILE A 8 9.87 13.18 6.63
CA ILE A 8 9.38 11.91 6.06
C ILE A 8 10.22 10.71 6.50
N ASP A 9 11.47 10.88 6.93
CA ASP A 9 12.32 9.77 7.38
C ASP A 9 11.73 9.04 8.60
N LYS A 10 10.93 9.74 9.41
CA LYS A 10 10.20 9.13 10.51
C LYS A 10 9.13 8.14 10.06
N LEU A 11 8.74 8.16 8.79
CA LEU A 11 7.76 7.23 8.22
C LEU A 11 8.40 5.96 7.69
N ARG A 12 9.75 5.86 7.67
CA ARG A 12 10.48 4.67 7.23
C ARG A 12 10.59 3.58 8.29
N GLU A 13 9.94 3.80 9.42
CA GLU A 13 9.81 2.79 10.47
C GLU A 13 8.42 2.14 10.39
N ARG A 14 8.40 0.82 10.50
CA ARG A 14 7.15 0.07 10.56
C ARG A 14 6.37 0.44 11.81
N VAL A 15 5.07 0.70 11.62
CA VAL A 15 4.14 0.90 12.73
C VAL A 15 3.55 -0.44 13.19
N ASP A 16 3.68 -0.74 14.46
CA ASP A 16 3.17 -1.99 15.05
C ASP A 16 1.64 -2.04 15.09
N GLU A 17 1.12 -3.27 15.06
CA GLU A 17 -0.28 -3.51 15.33
C GLU A 17 -0.63 -3.13 16.77
N PHE A 18 -1.82 -2.61 16.98
CA PHE A 18 -2.30 -2.21 18.30
C PHE A 18 -3.67 -2.80 18.62
N ASN A 19 -4.02 -2.84 19.90
CA ASN A 19 -5.31 -3.31 20.37
C ASN A 19 -6.35 -2.17 20.29
N VAL A 20 -7.30 -2.28 19.36
CA VAL A 20 -8.38 -1.30 19.14
C VAL A 20 -9.20 -1.07 20.42
N PHE A 21 -9.48 -2.13 21.19
CA PHE A 21 -10.35 -2.02 22.37
C PHE A 21 -9.70 -1.28 23.54
N GLU A 22 -8.38 -1.39 23.66
CA GLU A 22 -7.62 -0.70 24.70
C GLU A 22 -7.34 0.77 24.37
N ASN A 23 -7.43 1.14 23.08
CA ASN A 23 -7.06 2.46 22.55
C ASN A 23 -8.25 3.28 22.03
N LYS A 24 -9.49 2.98 22.43
CA LYS A 24 -10.72 3.58 21.84
C LYS A 24 -10.73 5.10 21.81
N ASP A 25 -10.40 5.73 22.94
CA ASP A 25 -10.46 7.18 23.05
C ASP A 25 -9.38 7.85 22.19
N VAL A 26 -8.21 7.22 22.12
CA VAL A 26 -7.12 7.70 21.27
C VAL A 26 -7.47 7.50 19.79
N ILE A 27 -8.01 6.33 19.42
CA ILE A 27 -8.46 6.06 18.05
C ILE A 27 -9.49 7.09 17.60
N LYS A 28 -10.47 7.40 18.49
CA LYS A 28 -11.45 8.44 18.19
C LYS A 28 -10.79 9.78 17.88
N SER A 29 -9.84 10.20 18.72
CA SER A 29 -9.09 11.45 18.48
C SER A 29 -8.31 11.41 17.16
N VAL A 30 -7.64 10.29 16.85
CA VAL A 30 -6.90 10.12 15.60
C VAL A 30 -7.84 10.14 14.39
N THR A 31 -8.99 9.48 14.49
CA THR A 31 -10.01 9.45 13.44
C THR A 31 -10.58 10.85 13.19
N ASP A 32 -10.89 11.60 14.26
CA ASP A 32 -11.38 12.98 14.15
C ASP A 32 -10.33 13.87 13.47
N ASP A 33 -9.06 13.74 13.82
CA ASP A 33 -7.93 14.45 13.17
C ASP A 33 -7.81 14.10 11.67
N MET A 34 -7.94 12.83 11.32
CA MET A 34 -7.86 12.37 9.93
C MET A 34 -9.03 12.88 9.10
N ILE A 35 -10.25 12.85 9.65
CA ILE A 35 -11.45 13.38 9.00
C ILE A 35 -11.32 14.90 8.81
N GLU A 36 -10.89 15.64 9.85
CA GLU A 36 -10.65 17.10 9.74
C GLU A 36 -9.68 17.39 8.61
N TYR A 37 -8.56 16.67 8.56
CA TYR A 37 -7.54 16.88 7.54
C TYR A 37 -8.06 16.57 6.13
N MET A 38 -8.68 15.41 5.93
CA MET A 38 -9.21 15.00 4.63
C MET A 38 -10.35 15.92 4.15
N ASN A 39 -11.22 16.39 5.04
CA ASN A 39 -12.31 17.30 4.66
C ASN A 39 -11.80 18.70 4.29
N LYS A 40 -10.68 19.12 4.86
CA LYS A 40 -10.02 20.38 4.50
C LYS A 40 -9.24 20.29 3.19
N HIS A 41 -8.86 19.09 2.79
CA HIS A 41 -8.09 18.77 1.59
C HIS A 41 -8.83 17.70 0.78
N GLU A 42 -9.83 18.13 0.00
CA GLU A 42 -10.75 17.21 -0.71
C GLU A 42 -10.06 16.42 -1.85
N ASP A 43 -8.95 16.93 -2.34
CA ASP A 43 -8.05 16.28 -3.30
C ASP A 43 -7.38 15.02 -2.71
N ILE A 44 -7.21 14.96 -1.39
CA ILE A 44 -6.60 13.82 -0.72
C ILE A 44 -7.60 12.65 -0.64
N LYS A 45 -7.27 11.57 -1.35
CA LYS A 45 -8.10 10.35 -1.42
C LYS A 45 -7.69 9.30 -0.39
N ALA A 46 -6.45 9.33 0.08
CA ALA A 46 -5.90 8.39 1.05
C ALA A 46 -5.04 9.11 2.09
N LEU A 47 -5.15 8.70 3.35
CA LEU A 47 -4.37 9.27 4.45
C LEU A 47 -4.06 8.18 5.48
N ALA A 48 -2.78 7.98 5.80
CA ALA A 48 -2.37 7.12 6.91
C ALA A 48 -2.12 7.97 8.18
N ALA A 49 -2.44 7.42 9.35
CA ALA A 49 -2.25 8.12 10.62
C ALA A 49 -0.81 8.59 10.86
N PRO A 50 0.24 7.84 10.48
CA PRO A 50 1.63 8.32 10.58
C PRO A 50 1.89 9.61 9.78
N MET A 51 1.21 9.82 8.64
CA MET A 51 1.38 11.03 7.82
C MET A 51 1.02 12.31 8.57
N ILE A 52 0.16 12.24 9.59
CA ILE A 52 -0.22 13.34 10.47
C ILE A 52 0.40 13.22 11.87
N ASN A 53 1.55 12.54 11.96
CA ASN A 53 2.31 12.34 13.19
C ASN A 53 1.51 11.60 14.29
N ARG A 54 0.65 10.65 13.90
CA ARG A 54 -0.07 9.73 14.78
C ARG A 54 0.45 8.31 14.57
N ASN A 55 1.21 7.78 15.51
CA ASN A 55 1.87 6.47 15.39
C ASN A 55 0.89 5.31 15.63
N PHE A 56 -0.09 5.16 14.72
CA PHE A 56 -1.07 4.07 14.70
C PHE A 56 -1.08 3.39 13.33
N ARG A 57 -1.09 2.07 13.32
CA ARG A 57 -1.21 1.27 12.10
C ARG A 57 -2.66 1.33 11.60
N MET A 58 -3.03 2.48 11.07
CA MET A 58 -4.35 2.72 10.48
C MET A 58 -4.27 3.75 9.36
N PHE A 59 -5.19 3.63 8.41
CA PHE A 59 -5.35 4.58 7.33
C PHE A 59 -6.82 4.75 6.94
N ALA A 60 -7.11 5.80 6.20
CA ALA A 60 -8.43 6.15 5.67
C ALA A 60 -8.36 6.28 4.16
N ILE A 61 -9.41 5.80 3.48
CA ILE A 61 -9.62 5.98 2.03
C ILE A 61 -10.96 6.68 1.83
N ARG A 62 -10.99 7.67 0.95
CA ARG A 62 -12.19 8.36 0.50
C ARG A 62 -12.80 7.60 -0.67
N PHE A 63 -13.92 6.96 -0.45
CA PHE A 63 -14.77 6.36 -1.47
C PHE A 63 -15.92 7.31 -1.82
N GLU A 64 -16.73 6.95 -2.83
CA GLU A 64 -17.92 7.71 -3.21
C GLU A 64 -18.98 7.77 -2.09
N ASP A 65 -19.09 6.70 -1.30
CA ASP A 65 -20.01 6.58 -0.16
C ASP A 65 -19.44 7.11 1.16
N GLY A 66 -18.23 7.70 1.15
CA GLY A 66 -17.61 8.33 2.31
C GLY A 66 -16.22 7.85 2.62
N ILE A 67 -15.72 8.26 3.80
CA ILE A 67 -14.38 7.88 4.27
C ILE A 67 -14.46 6.58 5.06
N LYS A 68 -13.69 5.57 4.64
CA LYS A 68 -13.58 4.28 5.34
C LYS A 68 -12.22 4.14 5.99
N PHE A 69 -12.20 3.54 7.17
CA PHE A 69 -10.99 3.33 7.97
C PHE A 69 -10.60 1.87 7.99
N PHE A 70 -9.31 1.64 7.89
CA PHE A 70 -8.68 0.33 7.92
C PHE A 70 -7.62 0.32 9.03
N VAL A 71 -7.81 -0.55 10.02
CA VAL A 71 -6.93 -0.66 11.18
C VAL A 71 -6.21 -1.99 11.12
N ASN A 72 -4.92 -2.01 11.43
CA ASN A 72 -4.08 -3.21 11.43
C ASN A 72 -4.19 -4.01 10.12
N ALA A 73 -4.26 -3.32 9.00
CA ALA A 73 -4.48 -3.92 7.70
C ALA A 73 -3.26 -4.71 7.22
N MET A 74 -3.52 -5.83 6.52
CA MET A 74 -2.51 -6.65 5.87
C MET A 74 -3.05 -7.31 4.60
N PHE A 75 -2.17 -7.55 3.63
CA PHE A 75 -2.54 -8.24 2.40
C PHE A 75 -2.82 -9.73 2.65
N THR A 76 -3.92 -10.23 2.09
CA THR A 76 -4.27 -11.66 2.05
C THR A 76 -4.11 -12.25 0.65
N LYS A 77 -4.18 -11.38 -0.39
CA LYS A 77 -4.10 -11.76 -1.79
C LYS A 77 -3.47 -10.63 -2.58
N GLN A 78 -2.71 -10.95 -3.60
CA GLN A 78 -2.11 -10.01 -4.55
C GLN A 78 -2.08 -10.69 -5.91
N LYS A 79 -2.63 -10.06 -6.97
CA LYS A 79 -2.72 -10.62 -8.32
C LYS A 79 -2.59 -9.55 -9.38
N ASP A 80 -2.20 -10.00 -10.57
CA ASP A 80 -2.24 -9.25 -11.82
C ASP A 80 -1.50 -7.91 -11.69
N LEU A 81 -0.22 -7.89 -12.07
CA LEU A 81 0.59 -6.68 -11.98
C LEU A 81 0.21 -5.68 -13.08
N HIS A 82 0.29 -4.40 -12.73
CA HIS A 82 0.16 -3.28 -13.68
C HIS A 82 1.07 -2.13 -13.26
N ILE A 83 1.28 -1.20 -14.18
CA ILE A 83 1.97 0.06 -13.88
C ILE A 83 0.93 1.06 -13.36
N SER A 84 1.16 1.59 -12.18
CA SER A 84 0.40 2.68 -11.58
C SER A 84 1.23 3.97 -11.58
N ILE A 85 0.55 5.11 -11.82
CA ILE A 85 1.15 6.44 -11.71
C ILE A 85 0.58 7.10 -10.47
N GLU A 86 1.44 7.34 -9.51
CA GLU A 86 1.01 7.73 -8.17
C GLU A 86 1.63 9.05 -7.71
N THR A 87 0.85 9.77 -6.93
CA THR A 87 1.28 10.91 -6.13
C THR A 87 0.99 10.65 -4.66
N ASN A 88 1.68 11.35 -3.78
CA ASN A 88 1.36 11.35 -2.36
C ASN A 88 1.62 12.76 -1.81
N PRO A 89 0.75 13.32 -0.96
CA PRO A 89 0.90 14.67 -0.42
C PRO A 89 2.18 14.88 0.41
N LEU A 90 2.88 13.81 0.81
CA LEU A 90 4.20 13.86 1.43
C LEU A 90 5.30 14.29 0.43
N PHE A 91 5.11 13.96 -0.85
CA PHE A 91 6.05 14.23 -1.94
C PHE A 91 5.46 15.31 -2.85
N LYS A 92 5.48 16.56 -2.39
CA LYS A 92 4.92 17.68 -3.16
C LYS A 92 5.55 17.76 -4.55
N ASN A 93 4.69 17.87 -5.57
CA ASN A 93 5.09 18.00 -6.98
C ASN A 93 5.98 16.86 -7.50
N ARG A 94 5.91 15.69 -6.89
CA ARG A 94 6.60 14.49 -7.36
C ARG A 94 5.59 13.44 -7.73
N THR A 95 5.76 12.86 -8.90
CA THR A 95 4.94 11.77 -9.43
C THR A 95 5.82 10.54 -9.61
N PHE A 96 5.29 9.38 -9.26
CA PHE A 96 6.04 8.13 -9.31
C PHE A 96 5.33 7.13 -10.19
N MET A 97 6.08 6.48 -11.06
CA MET A 97 5.67 5.28 -11.78
C MET A 97 6.09 4.06 -10.94
N ILE A 98 5.13 3.17 -10.67
CA ILE A 98 5.33 2.04 -9.76
C ILE A 98 4.55 0.81 -10.21
N VAL A 99 5.07 -0.38 -9.93
CA VAL A 99 4.36 -1.63 -10.19
C VAL A 99 3.46 -1.97 -9.01
N ARG A 100 2.18 -2.20 -9.30
CA ARG A 100 1.12 -2.57 -8.35
C ARG A 100 0.44 -3.87 -8.73
N ASN A 101 -0.24 -4.47 -7.75
CA ASN A 101 -1.17 -5.57 -8.01
C ASN A 101 -2.54 -4.99 -8.35
N ASN A 102 -3.10 -5.36 -9.49
CA ASN A 102 -4.42 -4.89 -9.93
C ASN A 102 -5.54 -5.36 -8.99
N VAL A 103 -5.40 -6.57 -8.42
CA VAL A 103 -6.35 -7.12 -7.45
C VAL A 103 -5.62 -7.43 -6.15
N ILE A 104 -6.12 -6.88 -5.05
CA ILE A 104 -5.62 -7.15 -3.69
C ILE A 104 -6.73 -7.65 -2.79
N GLY A 105 -6.43 -8.63 -1.95
CA GLY A 105 -7.23 -8.98 -0.78
C GLY A 105 -6.64 -8.36 0.47
N LEU A 106 -7.47 -7.83 1.34
CA LEU A 106 -7.09 -7.14 2.56
C LEU A 106 -7.82 -7.71 3.75
N ALA A 107 -7.10 -8.13 4.79
CA ALA A 107 -7.64 -8.38 6.13
C ALA A 107 -7.37 -7.16 6.99
N TYR A 108 -8.38 -6.69 7.72
CA TYR A 108 -8.29 -5.47 8.54
C TYR A 108 -9.23 -5.54 9.74
N GLN A 109 -9.15 -4.56 10.61
CA GLN A 109 -10.17 -4.27 11.63
C GLN A 109 -10.84 -2.93 11.30
N ASP A 110 -12.13 -2.81 11.64
CA ASP A 110 -12.79 -1.52 11.68
C ASP A 110 -12.44 -0.73 12.96
N LEU A 111 -12.99 0.48 13.10
CA LEU A 111 -12.78 1.34 14.28
C LEU A 111 -13.33 0.74 15.59
N PHE A 112 -14.17 -0.30 15.49
CA PHE A 112 -14.69 -1.03 16.64
C PHE A 112 -13.90 -2.31 16.94
N GLY A 113 -12.85 -2.59 16.16
CA GLY A 113 -12.04 -3.79 16.29
C GLY A 113 -12.66 -5.05 15.71
N LEU A 114 -13.71 -4.91 14.91
CA LEU A 114 -14.32 -6.04 14.20
C LEU A 114 -13.46 -6.39 12.99
N ALA A 115 -13.15 -7.69 12.85
CA ALA A 115 -12.38 -8.17 11.71
C ALA A 115 -13.21 -8.12 10.42
N GLY A 116 -12.63 -7.54 9.38
CA GLY A 116 -13.13 -7.52 8.02
C GLY A 116 -12.14 -8.14 7.05
N GLU A 117 -12.66 -8.59 5.92
CA GLU A 117 -11.87 -9.01 4.77
C GLU A 117 -12.58 -8.53 3.51
N ALA A 118 -11.84 -7.94 2.57
CA ALA A 118 -12.40 -7.43 1.31
C ALA A 118 -11.35 -7.52 0.20
N GLU A 119 -11.82 -7.59 -1.05
CA GLU A 119 -11.00 -7.45 -2.25
C GLU A 119 -11.20 -6.05 -2.84
N PHE A 120 -10.12 -5.50 -3.40
CA PHE A 120 -10.09 -4.20 -4.05
C PHE A 120 -9.29 -4.29 -5.34
N ASP A 121 -9.66 -3.46 -6.32
CA ASP A 121 -9.00 -3.34 -7.61
C ASP A 121 -8.87 -1.87 -8.05
N GLY A 122 -8.21 -1.64 -9.18
CA GLY A 122 -8.03 -0.33 -9.78
C GLY A 122 -7.47 0.70 -8.81
N THR A 123 -7.90 1.95 -8.95
CA THR A 123 -7.39 3.08 -8.14
C THR A 123 -7.56 2.87 -6.63
N ALA A 124 -8.65 2.23 -6.19
CA ALA A 124 -8.85 1.94 -4.77
C ALA A 124 -7.81 0.92 -4.27
N GLY A 125 -7.53 -0.11 -5.07
CA GLY A 125 -6.49 -1.10 -4.80
C GLY A 125 -5.11 -0.45 -4.70
N ASP A 126 -4.75 0.46 -5.61
CA ASP A 126 -3.48 1.17 -5.60
C ASP A 126 -3.30 2.05 -4.36
N LEU A 127 -4.33 2.85 -4.02
CA LEU A 127 -4.31 3.69 -2.81
C LEU A 127 -4.17 2.86 -1.53
N ILE A 128 -4.85 1.72 -1.45
CA ILE A 128 -4.75 0.82 -0.30
C ILE A 128 -3.34 0.23 -0.21
N GLN A 129 -2.76 -0.21 -1.34
CA GLN A 129 -1.38 -0.71 -1.37
C GLN A 129 -0.39 0.35 -0.89
N GLN A 130 -0.54 1.59 -1.36
CA GLN A 130 0.28 2.71 -0.92
C GLN A 130 0.19 2.91 0.60
N MET A 131 -1.02 2.88 1.18
CA MET A 131 -1.22 3.11 2.61
C MET A 131 -0.75 1.95 3.50
N VAL A 132 -0.96 0.70 3.08
CA VAL A 132 -0.46 -0.47 3.81
C VAL A 132 1.07 -0.45 3.85
N LEU A 133 1.72 -0.21 2.70
CA LEU A 133 3.19 -0.15 2.62
C LEU A 133 3.74 1.03 3.43
N LEU A 134 3.09 2.20 3.41
CA LEU A 134 3.47 3.33 4.25
C LEU A 134 3.42 2.97 5.74
N THR A 135 2.40 2.24 6.20
CA THR A 135 2.35 1.76 7.59
C THR A 135 3.40 0.67 7.89
N ASP A 136 3.95 0.02 6.86
CA ASP A 136 5.09 -0.89 6.97
C ASP A 136 6.44 -0.17 6.87
N GLY A 137 6.44 1.17 6.75
CA GLY A 137 7.64 2.00 6.66
C GLY A 137 8.23 2.11 5.25
N ILE A 138 7.48 1.72 4.22
CA ILE A 138 7.92 1.70 2.83
C ILE A 138 7.22 2.81 2.05
N LEU A 139 7.97 3.76 1.52
CA LEU A 139 7.46 4.95 0.85
C LEU A 139 7.55 4.84 -0.69
N LEU A 140 6.87 5.74 -1.40
CA LEU A 140 6.85 5.74 -2.88
C LEU A 140 8.22 5.90 -3.51
N ASP A 141 9.08 6.72 -2.91
CA ASP A 141 10.44 6.99 -3.40
C ASP A 141 11.41 5.80 -3.27
N GLU A 142 11.00 4.75 -2.53
CA GLU A 142 11.75 3.49 -2.42
C GLU A 142 11.28 2.44 -3.43
N LEU A 143 10.06 2.57 -3.94
CA LEU A 143 9.42 1.57 -4.78
C LEU A 143 9.27 2.02 -6.23
N GLY A 144 9.12 3.33 -6.45
CA GLY A 144 8.79 3.91 -7.73
C GLY A 144 9.93 4.65 -8.38
N VAL A 145 9.80 4.86 -9.68
CA VAL A 145 10.65 5.76 -10.46
C VAL A 145 9.95 7.08 -10.60
N GLU A 146 10.63 8.17 -10.22
CA GLU A 146 10.08 9.52 -10.36
C GLU A 146 9.97 9.90 -11.84
N VAL A 147 8.81 10.43 -12.23
CA VAL A 147 8.55 10.96 -13.56
C VAL A 147 8.44 12.48 -13.50
N PHE A 148 8.34 13.18 -14.64
CA PHE A 148 8.31 14.65 -14.67
C PHE A 148 7.02 15.21 -14.03
N ASP A 149 7.08 16.43 -13.52
CA ASP A 149 6.05 17.05 -12.66
C ASP A 149 4.66 17.12 -13.26
N ASP A 150 4.53 17.33 -14.58
CA ASP A 150 3.27 17.46 -15.31
C ASP A 150 2.83 16.17 -16.01
N PHE A 151 3.45 15.03 -15.67
CA PHE A 151 3.14 13.72 -16.28
C PHE A 151 1.65 13.39 -16.21
N LEU A 152 0.97 13.66 -15.09
CA LEU A 152 -0.45 13.35 -14.92
C LEU A 152 -1.38 14.22 -15.80
N THR A 153 -0.91 15.38 -16.21
CA THR A 153 -1.66 16.33 -17.09
C THR A 153 -1.23 16.24 -18.54
N ALA A 154 -0.18 15.50 -18.83
CA ALA A 154 0.31 15.24 -20.18
C ALA A 154 -0.73 14.45 -21.01
N SER A 155 -0.64 14.54 -22.32
CA SER A 155 -1.47 13.73 -23.21
C SER A 155 -1.20 12.23 -23.01
N LYS A 156 -2.16 11.38 -23.39
CA LYS A 156 -1.96 9.92 -23.29
C LYS A 156 -0.79 9.43 -24.14
N GLU A 157 -0.55 10.10 -25.26
CA GLU A 157 0.56 9.83 -26.15
C GLU A 157 1.89 10.13 -25.45
N GLU A 158 2.02 11.29 -24.81
CA GLU A 158 3.23 11.67 -24.06
C GLU A 158 3.45 10.75 -22.85
N GLN A 159 2.38 10.40 -22.13
CA GLN A 159 2.46 9.42 -21.03
C GLN A 159 2.96 8.07 -21.53
N GLN A 160 2.44 7.59 -22.66
CA GLN A 160 2.86 6.33 -23.24
C GLN A 160 4.31 6.36 -23.71
N GLU A 161 4.78 7.45 -24.33
CA GLU A 161 6.18 7.61 -24.72
C GLU A 161 7.13 7.49 -23.51
N VAL A 162 6.75 8.07 -22.37
CA VAL A 162 7.55 7.97 -21.15
C VAL A 162 7.57 6.53 -20.61
N ILE A 163 6.41 5.86 -20.58
CA ILE A 163 6.31 4.46 -20.17
C ILE A 163 7.19 3.59 -21.09
N ASP A 164 7.07 3.75 -22.39
CA ASP A 164 7.85 2.99 -23.38
C ASP A 164 9.36 3.25 -23.21
N TYR A 165 9.76 4.49 -22.95
CA TYR A 165 11.15 4.84 -22.66
C TYR A 165 11.69 4.07 -21.44
N TYR A 166 10.93 4.04 -20.34
CA TYR A 166 11.33 3.31 -19.15
C TYR A 166 11.39 1.80 -19.37
N LEU A 167 10.41 1.23 -20.06
CA LEU A 167 10.40 -0.19 -20.39
C LEU A 167 11.59 -0.58 -21.25
N ASN A 168 11.92 0.26 -22.25
CA ASN A 168 13.10 0.05 -23.08
C ASN A 168 14.40 0.18 -22.27
N SER A 169 14.50 1.15 -21.38
CA SER A 169 15.66 1.33 -20.50
C SER A 169 15.85 0.12 -19.55
N LEU A 170 14.76 -0.40 -18.99
CA LEU A 170 14.80 -1.61 -18.18
C LEU A 170 15.26 -2.83 -19.00
N LYS A 171 14.75 -2.96 -20.22
CA LYS A 171 15.15 -4.03 -21.15
C LYS A 171 16.64 -3.95 -21.49
N GLU A 172 17.14 -2.77 -21.88
CA GLU A 172 18.55 -2.56 -22.13
C GLU A 172 19.43 -2.91 -20.93
N THR A 173 18.97 -2.56 -19.72
CA THR A 173 19.68 -2.89 -18.47
C THR A 173 19.66 -4.39 -18.21
N SER A 174 18.52 -5.05 -18.41
CA SER A 174 18.42 -6.51 -18.31
C SER A 174 19.34 -7.22 -19.32
N ASP A 175 19.38 -6.72 -20.56
CA ASP A 175 20.26 -7.28 -21.61
C ASP A 175 21.76 -7.10 -21.28
N LYS A 176 22.14 -5.97 -20.68
CA LYS A 176 23.52 -5.76 -20.19
C LYS A 176 23.86 -6.71 -19.04
N LEU A 177 22.96 -6.89 -18.10
CA LEU A 177 23.14 -7.83 -16.98
C LEU A 177 23.35 -9.27 -17.46
N ASN A 178 22.75 -9.68 -18.58
CA ASN A 178 23.01 -10.99 -19.19
C ASN A 178 24.49 -11.22 -19.51
N GLN A 179 25.23 -10.16 -19.86
CA GLN A 179 26.66 -10.25 -20.18
C GLN A 179 27.52 -10.29 -18.92
N GLU A 180 27.04 -9.75 -17.80
CA GLU A 180 27.81 -9.62 -16.56
C GLU A 180 27.54 -10.74 -15.54
N ILE A 181 26.45 -11.50 -15.71
CA ILE A 181 26.05 -12.58 -14.78
C ILE A 181 27.09 -13.69 -14.69
N ASP A 182 27.76 -14.01 -15.80
CA ASP A 182 28.81 -15.04 -15.83
C ASP A 182 30.00 -14.65 -14.95
N GLU A 183 30.24 -13.34 -14.79
CA GLU A 183 31.35 -12.80 -13.96
C GLU A 183 30.88 -12.53 -12.51
N ASN A 184 29.59 -12.26 -12.30
CA ASN A 184 29.01 -11.97 -10.98
C ASN A 184 27.65 -12.66 -10.78
N PRO A 185 27.64 -13.87 -10.22
CA PRO A 185 26.39 -14.64 -10.03
C PRO A 185 25.32 -13.98 -9.13
N GLU A 186 25.70 -13.03 -8.27
CA GLU A 186 24.75 -12.31 -7.40
C GLU A 186 23.79 -11.42 -8.21
N LEU A 187 24.20 -11.02 -9.42
CA LEU A 187 23.35 -10.24 -10.33
C LEU A 187 22.18 -11.03 -10.91
N LYS A 188 22.20 -12.36 -10.81
CA LYS A 188 21.16 -13.24 -11.35
C LYS A 188 19.79 -12.96 -10.72
N GLU A 189 19.73 -12.87 -9.39
CA GLU A 189 18.48 -12.60 -8.67
C GLU A 189 17.93 -11.21 -9.04
N TYR A 190 18.81 -10.22 -9.16
CA TYR A 190 18.44 -8.87 -9.58
C TYR A 190 17.89 -8.85 -11.01
N LYS A 191 18.53 -9.56 -11.94
CA LYS A 191 18.05 -9.70 -13.32
C LYS A 191 16.71 -10.41 -13.41
N GLU A 192 16.52 -11.52 -12.70
CA GLU A 192 15.26 -12.26 -12.65
C GLU A 192 14.12 -11.33 -12.16
N GLY A 193 14.39 -10.46 -11.19
CA GLY A 193 13.46 -9.44 -10.75
C GLY A 193 13.11 -8.42 -11.85
N MET A 194 14.09 -7.95 -12.61
CA MET A 194 13.87 -7.01 -13.72
C MET A 194 13.11 -7.65 -14.88
N ASP A 195 13.46 -8.87 -15.28
CA ASP A 195 12.77 -9.60 -16.34
C ASP A 195 11.30 -9.84 -15.96
N PHE A 196 11.07 -10.15 -14.69
CA PHE A 196 9.73 -10.28 -14.15
C PHE A 196 8.93 -8.96 -14.24
N LEU A 197 9.53 -7.82 -13.87
CA LEU A 197 8.88 -6.51 -13.98
C LEU A 197 8.58 -6.14 -15.44
N LEU A 198 9.51 -6.43 -16.35
CA LEU A 198 9.31 -6.20 -17.78
C LEU A 198 8.16 -7.04 -18.33
N ALA A 199 8.16 -8.34 -18.06
CA ALA A 199 7.11 -9.26 -18.50
C ALA A 199 5.73 -8.90 -17.92
N ALA A 200 5.68 -8.40 -16.69
CA ALA A 200 4.47 -7.89 -16.05
C ALA A 200 3.96 -6.62 -16.71
N ALA A 201 4.84 -5.67 -16.99
CA ALA A 201 4.50 -4.38 -17.59
C ALA A 201 4.07 -4.51 -19.06
N THR A 202 4.60 -5.48 -19.80
CA THR A 202 4.23 -5.75 -21.21
C THR A 202 3.02 -6.67 -21.33
N GLY A 203 2.50 -7.23 -20.23
CA GLY A 203 1.36 -8.17 -20.25
C GLY A 203 1.72 -9.55 -20.79
N GLU A 204 3.01 -9.86 -20.99
CA GLU A 204 3.50 -11.15 -21.46
C GLU A 204 3.35 -12.27 -20.43
N VAL A 205 3.21 -11.92 -19.17
CA VAL A 205 2.99 -12.86 -18.06
C VAL A 205 1.70 -12.50 -17.34
N GLN A 206 0.69 -13.36 -17.46
CA GLN A 206 -0.37 -13.42 -16.46
C GLN A 206 0.26 -14.02 -15.20
N ILE A 207 0.62 -13.16 -14.27
CA ILE A 207 1.21 -13.61 -13.02
C ILE A 207 0.10 -14.15 -12.16
N GLU A 208 -0.03 -15.48 -12.16
CA GLU A 208 -0.60 -16.13 -10.99
C GLU A 208 0.25 -15.67 -9.80
N SER A 209 -0.39 -15.02 -8.81
CA SER A 209 0.27 -14.63 -7.56
C SER A 209 1.20 -15.76 -7.12
N PRO A 210 2.44 -15.49 -6.72
CA PRO A 210 3.29 -16.52 -6.17
C PRO A 210 2.47 -17.19 -5.09
N LYS A 211 2.24 -18.52 -5.21
CA LYS A 211 1.42 -19.28 -4.26
C LYS A 211 1.94 -18.91 -2.89
N ILE A 212 1.11 -18.18 -2.13
CA ILE A 212 1.50 -17.70 -0.80
C ILE A 212 2.10 -18.90 -0.09
N SER A 213 3.37 -18.82 0.27
CA SER A 213 4.05 -19.97 0.84
C SER A 213 3.21 -20.47 2.02
N ASN A 214 3.12 -21.78 2.22
CA ASN A 214 2.35 -22.37 3.34
C ASN A 214 2.67 -21.72 4.69
N ARG A 215 3.87 -21.15 4.83
CA ARG A 215 4.32 -20.41 6.01
C ARG A 215 3.67 -19.02 6.08
N LYS A 216 3.53 -18.30 4.96
CA LYS A 216 2.87 -16.99 4.88
C LYS A 216 1.36 -17.16 5.04
N GLN A 217 0.76 -18.19 4.41
CA GLN A 217 -0.66 -18.54 4.59
C GLN A 217 -0.98 -18.85 6.05
N LYS A 218 -0.15 -19.68 6.74
CA LYS A 218 -0.33 -19.96 8.18
C LYS A 218 -0.23 -18.70 9.05
N LYS A 219 0.60 -17.73 8.68
CA LYS A 219 0.67 -16.43 9.40
C LYS A 219 -0.62 -15.63 9.22
N ILE A 220 -1.15 -15.56 7.99
CA ILE A 220 -2.42 -14.89 7.67
C ILE A 220 -3.57 -15.55 8.44
N ASP A 221 -3.68 -16.88 8.39
CA ASP A 221 -4.72 -17.65 9.10
C ASP A 221 -4.65 -17.45 10.62
N LYS A 222 -3.43 -17.43 11.16
CA LYS A 222 -3.20 -17.14 12.59
C LYS A 222 -3.62 -15.72 12.96
N TYR A 223 -3.34 -14.76 12.08
CA TYR A 223 -3.72 -13.35 12.25
C TYR A 223 -5.23 -13.19 12.23
N LEU A 224 -5.92 -13.69 11.21
CA LEU A 224 -7.38 -13.68 11.10
C LEU A 224 -8.06 -14.35 12.30
N LYS A 225 -7.50 -15.49 12.75
CA LYS A 225 -8.00 -16.17 13.95
C LYS A 225 -7.81 -15.32 15.22
N LYS A 226 -6.70 -14.60 15.35
CA LYS A 226 -6.44 -13.66 16.45
C LYS A 226 -7.48 -12.53 16.44
N LEU A 227 -7.73 -11.90 15.28
CA LEU A 227 -8.70 -10.83 15.12
C LEU A 227 -10.12 -11.30 15.47
N LYS A 228 -10.56 -12.45 14.95
CA LYS A 228 -11.88 -13.06 15.26
C LYS A 228 -12.05 -13.39 16.74
N ASN A 229 -10.99 -13.82 17.44
CA ASN A 229 -11.05 -14.11 18.88
C ASN A 229 -11.14 -12.85 19.73
N ILE A 230 -10.48 -11.76 19.33
CA ILE A 230 -10.58 -10.46 20.00
C ILE A 230 -12.04 -9.97 19.95
N GLY A 231 -12.68 -10.00 18.77
CA GLY A 231 -14.07 -9.62 18.59
C GLY A 231 -15.06 -10.47 19.44
N LYS A 232 -14.86 -11.82 19.48
CA LYS A 232 -15.69 -12.73 20.28
C LYS A 232 -15.60 -12.50 21.78
N ASN A 233 -14.41 -12.20 22.29
CA ASN A 233 -14.22 -11.96 23.72
C ASN A 233 -14.85 -10.64 24.17
N PHE A 234 -14.87 -9.66 23.28
CA PHE A 234 -15.53 -8.37 23.54
C PHE A 234 -17.07 -8.51 23.62
N THR A 235 -17.67 -9.23 22.69
CA THR A 235 -19.12 -9.49 22.70
C THR A 235 -19.57 -10.30 23.92
N LYS A 236 -18.73 -11.25 24.39
CA LYS A 236 -19.01 -12.00 25.64
C LYS A 236 -18.92 -11.13 26.90
N LYS A 237 -17.96 -10.20 26.97
CA LYS A 237 -17.85 -9.24 28.10
C LYS A 237 -19.03 -8.29 28.16
N LYS A 238 -19.57 -7.85 27.00
CA LYS A 238 -20.72 -6.96 26.91
C LYS A 238 -22.03 -7.65 27.38
N LYS A 239 -22.17 -8.97 27.10
CA LYS A 239 -23.33 -9.76 27.57
C LYS A 239 -23.31 -10.08 29.06
N LYS A 240 -22.15 -10.06 29.73
CA LYS A 240 -22.04 -10.28 31.17
C LYS A 240 -22.21 -9.00 32.01
N ARG A 241 -22.31 -7.82 31.36
CA ARG A 241 -22.50 -6.52 32.01
C ARG A 241 -23.92 -5.95 31.83
N LYS A 242 -24.81 -6.70 31.19
CA LYS A 242 -26.28 -6.52 31.19
C LYS A 242 -26.92 -7.60 32.08
#